data_e5e1bfa77b57f4103ae7b1ef7c3ecb9e
#
_entry.id   e5e1bfa77b57f4103ae7b1ef7c3ecb9e
#
_cell.length_a   1.000
_cell.length_b   1.000
_cell.length_c   1.000
_cell.angle_alpha   90.00
_cell.angle_beta   90.00
_cell.angle_gamma   90.00
#
_symmetry.space_group_name_H-M   'P 1'
#
loop_
_entity.id
_entity.type
_entity.pdbx_description
1 polymer ?
#
loop_
_entity_poly.entity_id
_entity_poly.type
_entity_poly.pdbx_seq_one_letter_code
_entity_poly.pdbx_strand_id
1 'polypeptide(L)'
;MADEDGSEEPNVFVKLPDPSTGAFATQTFRAQLKKWDLLTNSRLCRFRYTRPFHRMSPGAFLRDLFDSDAGRTHLRCMNGKGEWTAILPDGGACETVTHAIVPCGATSMSIFDRLYDAAKPPIVREDTQLLMQKVDEVKDGFTIADRLREFLLTDDNSGDDYDPYGIDDDDDDESNYKSLLTPGERSEFLFRVFTHMALGGAMCQYEERMDVYTDAAKMAYKSLVVARRDRVAGGSDGVAVASDCYEVTGLSARGDDGDGCALFPGRSRQNFCYVVVDPRKRHVTVWYHAYRSYW
;
A
#
# COMPACT_ATOMS: atom_id res chain seq x y z
N MET A 1 -12.56 -49.20 3.84
CA MET A 1 -11.71 -48.16 3.26
C MET A 1 -12.48 -46.87 3.54
N ALA A 2 -12.09 -46.15 4.57
CA ALA A 2 -12.71 -44.92 4.96
C ALA A 2 -12.03 -43.81 4.12
N ASP A 3 -12.83 -43.09 3.35
CA ASP A 3 -12.43 -41.80 2.75
C ASP A 3 -12.24 -40.83 3.92
N GLU A 4 -11.00 -40.56 4.28
CA GLU A 4 -10.64 -39.42 5.09
C GLU A 4 -10.89 -38.17 4.21
N ASP A 5 -12.11 -37.64 4.33
CA ASP A 5 -12.41 -36.27 3.88
C ASP A 5 -11.57 -35.33 4.74
N GLY A 6 -10.38 -35.02 4.23
CA GLY A 6 -9.45 -34.08 4.84
C GLY A 6 -9.93 -32.64 4.70
N SER A 7 -11.15 -32.36 5.16
CA SER A 7 -11.61 -30.98 5.31
C SER A 7 -10.76 -30.32 6.39
N GLU A 8 -9.71 -29.63 5.94
CA GLU A 8 -8.88 -28.84 6.84
C GLU A 8 -9.77 -27.82 7.57
N GLU A 9 -9.75 -27.84 8.92
CA GLU A 9 -10.45 -26.85 9.73
C GLU A 9 -10.11 -25.42 9.27
N PRO A 10 -11.10 -24.51 9.17
CA PRO A 10 -10.85 -23.16 8.72
C PRO A 10 -9.87 -22.42 9.63
N ASN A 11 -9.13 -21.47 9.07
CA ASN A 11 -8.22 -20.65 9.86
C ASN A 11 -9.02 -19.72 10.78
N VAL A 12 -8.68 -19.67 12.06
CA VAL A 12 -9.34 -18.78 13.03
C VAL A 12 -8.54 -17.51 13.15
N PHE A 13 -9.21 -16.38 12.94
CA PHE A 13 -8.64 -15.05 13.10
C PHE A 13 -9.19 -14.36 14.34
N VAL A 14 -8.31 -13.74 15.11
CA VAL A 14 -8.70 -12.99 16.32
C VAL A 14 -8.16 -11.57 16.20
N LYS A 15 -9.05 -10.57 16.29
CA LYS A 15 -8.67 -9.16 16.25
C LYS A 15 -7.73 -8.84 17.41
N LEU A 16 -6.60 -8.25 17.09
CA LEU A 16 -5.67 -7.71 18.08
C LEU A 16 -6.01 -6.26 18.40
N PRO A 17 -5.68 -5.76 19.59
CA PRO A 17 -5.74 -4.34 19.90
C PRO A 17 -4.99 -3.51 18.87
N ASP A 18 -5.40 -2.26 18.71
CA ASP A 18 -4.68 -1.32 17.88
C ASP A 18 -3.23 -1.17 18.37
N PRO A 19 -2.27 -0.91 17.47
CA PRO A 19 -0.88 -0.82 17.86
C PRO A 19 -0.67 0.21 18.98
N SER A 20 -0.09 -0.20 20.10
CA SER A 20 0.33 0.70 21.19
C SER A 20 1.74 1.26 20.95
N THR A 21 2.45 0.74 19.96
CA THR A 21 3.83 1.13 19.59
C THR A 21 3.96 1.25 18.08
N GLY A 22 5.03 1.91 17.63
CA GLY A 22 5.28 2.14 16.22
C GLY A 22 4.62 3.42 15.71
N ALA A 23 4.81 3.73 14.43
CA ALA A 23 4.39 5.00 13.82
C ALA A 23 2.89 5.27 14.02
N PHE A 24 2.04 4.32 13.69
CA PHE A 24 0.58 4.48 13.74
C PHE A 24 0.01 4.71 15.15
N ALA A 25 0.78 4.44 16.20
CA ALA A 25 0.43 4.71 17.59
C ALA A 25 0.77 6.13 18.02
N THR A 26 1.69 6.82 17.32
CA THR A 26 2.17 8.15 17.71
C THR A 26 1.24 9.26 17.23
N GLN A 27 1.03 10.26 18.08
CA GLN A 27 0.23 11.43 17.73
C GLN A 27 0.86 12.21 16.58
N THR A 28 2.19 12.35 16.58
CA THR A 28 2.92 13.06 15.52
C THR A 28 2.70 12.46 14.15
N PHE A 29 2.85 11.14 14.01
CA PHE A 29 2.64 10.46 12.73
C PHE A 29 1.17 10.52 12.28
N ARG A 30 0.23 10.37 13.21
CA ARG A 30 -1.20 10.53 12.92
C ARG A 30 -1.55 11.95 12.48
N ALA A 31 -0.93 12.98 13.06
CA ALA A 31 -1.09 14.36 12.63
C ALA A 31 -0.55 14.58 11.21
N GLN A 32 0.59 13.97 10.88
CA GLN A 32 1.12 13.95 9.51
C GLN A 32 0.16 13.29 8.52
N LEU A 33 -0.33 12.08 8.82
CA LEU A 33 -1.32 11.41 7.97
C LEU A 33 -2.59 12.23 7.81
N LYS A 34 -3.01 12.96 8.84
CA LYS A 34 -4.17 13.89 8.75
C LYS A 34 -3.86 15.07 7.85
N LYS A 35 -2.67 15.67 7.95
CA LYS A 35 -2.20 16.76 7.09
C LYS A 35 -2.19 16.35 5.61
N TRP A 36 -1.82 15.11 5.34
CA TRP A 36 -1.79 14.54 3.99
C TRP A 36 -3.13 13.94 3.53
N ASP A 37 -4.20 14.14 4.32
CA ASP A 37 -5.54 13.60 4.05
C ASP A 37 -5.58 12.07 3.87
N LEU A 38 -4.69 11.37 4.56
CA LEU A 38 -4.61 9.90 4.55
C LEU A 38 -5.29 9.25 5.76
N LEU A 39 -5.48 9.98 6.87
CA LEU A 39 -5.93 9.38 8.12
C LEU A 39 -7.42 9.05 8.12
N THR A 40 -8.27 9.94 7.63
CA THR A 40 -9.73 9.85 7.73
C THR A 40 -10.27 8.67 6.93
N ASN A 41 -9.73 8.47 5.75
CA ASN A 41 -10.13 7.43 4.80
C ASN A 41 -9.29 6.15 4.90
N SER A 42 -8.51 6.00 6.00
CA SER A 42 -7.70 4.82 6.27
C SER A 42 -8.23 4.00 7.43
N ARG A 43 -7.95 2.71 7.38
CA ARG A 43 -8.15 1.76 8.49
C ARG A 43 -6.94 0.85 8.59
N LEU A 44 -6.48 0.63 9.82
CA LEU A 44 -5.44 -0.33 10.14
C LEU A 44 -6.03 -1.36 11.10
N CYS A 45 -6.06 -2.62 10.70
CA CYS A 45 -6.54 -3.73 11.51
C CYS A 45 -5.45 -4.77 11.65
N ARG A 46 -5.34 -5.37 12.83
CA ARG A 46 -4.39 -6.45 13.09
C ARG A 46 -5.11 -7.65 13.64
N PHE A 47 -4.69 -8.84 13.16
CA PHE A 47 -5.26 -10.10 13.62
C PHE A 47 -4.14 -11.09 13.95
N ARG A 48 -4.42 -12.00 14.88
CA ARG A 48 -3.67 -13.22 15.07
C ARG A 48 -4.43 -14.35 14.38
N TYR A 49 -3.71 -15.23 13.71
CA TYR A 49 -4.27 -16.40 13.04
C TYR A 49 -3.68 -17.70 13.60
N THR A 50 -4.41 -18.81 13.44
CA THR A 50 -4.09 -20.09 14.12
C THR A 50 -3.28 -21.03 13.25
N ARG A 51 -3.58 -21.14 11.95
CA ARG A 51 -2.94 -22.11 11.06
C ARG A 51 -1.68 -21.51 10.42
N PRO A 52 -0.66 -22.32 10.08
CA PRO A 52 0.49 -21.83 9.36
C PRO A 52 0.11 -21.16 8.05
N PHE A 53 0.75 -20.03 7.76
CA PHE A 53 0.61 -19.37 6.47
C PHE A 53 1.46 -20.06 5.42
N HIS A 54 0.88 -20.38 4.27
CA HIS A 54 1.56 -21.02 3.14
C HIS A 54 1.72 -20.03 1.99
N ARG A 55 2.95 -19.64 1.70
CA ARG A 55 3.31 -18.69 0.63
C ARG A 55 2.86 -19.13 -0.76
N MET A 56 2.72 -20.44 -0.97
CA MET A 56 2.28 -21.01 -2.26
C MET A 56 0.76 -20.92 -2.47
N SER A 57 0.00 -20.60 -1.43
CA SER A 57 -1.47 -20.52 -1.49
C SER A 57 -1.99 -19.29 -0.75
N PRO A 58 -1.51 -18.08 -1.10
CA PRO A 58 -1.90 -16.86 -0.39
C PRO A 58 -3.39 -16.56 -0.56
N GLY A 59 -3.97 -16.86 -1.72
CA GLY A 59 -5.38 -16.60 -2.00
C GLY A 59 -6.34 -17.32 -1.05
N ALA A 60 -6.04 -18.57 -0.64
CA ALA A 60 -6.85 -19.29 0.35
C ALA A 60 -6.79 -18.59 1.71
N PHE A 61 -5.59 -18.21 2.16
CA PHE A 61 -5.42 -17.49 3.43
C PHE A 61 -6.13 -16.12 3.43
N LEU A 62 -6.02 -15.37 2.33
CA LEU A 62 -6.69 -14.08 2.20
C LEU A 62 -8.20 -14.25 2.21
N ARG A 63 -8.74 -15.23 1.48
CA ARG A 63 -10.16 -15.57 1.50
C ARG A 63 -10.62 -15.89 2.92
N ASP A 64 -9.93 -16.79 3.63
CA ASP A 64 -10.24 -17.13 5.01
C ASP A 64 -10.23 -15.90 5.94
N LEU A 65 -9.29 -14.96 5.74
CA LEU A 65 -9.23 -13.72 6.52
C LEU A 65 -10.47 -12.86 6.30
N PHE A 66 -10.84 -12.59 5.05
CA PHE A 66 -11.98 -11.74 4.72
C PHE A 66 -13.32 -12.42 5.08
N ASP A 67 -13.38 -13.74 5.01
CA ASP A 67 -14.59 -14.53 5.31
C ASP A 67 -14.76 -14.83 6.80
N SER A 68 -13.70 -14.72 7.61
CA SER A 68 -13.75 -14.96 9.05
C SER A 68 -14.69 -13.98 9.79
N ASP A 69 -15.28 -14.42 10.92
CA ASP A 69 -16.09 -13.55 11.77
C ASP A 69 -15.36 -12.26 12.18
N ALA A 70 -14.07 -12.39 12.51
CA ALA A 70 -13.23 -11.24 12.85
C ALA A 70 -13.01 -10.31 11.64
N GLY A 71 -12.78 -10.85 10.45
CA GLY A 71 -12.65 -10.09 9.21
C GLY A 71 -13.94 -9.33 8.89
N ARG A 72 -15.07 -10.03 8.86
CA ARG A 72 -16.41 -9.45 8.60
C ARG A 72 -16.78 -8.36 9.59
N THR A 73 -16.43 -8.53 10.86
CA THR A 73 -16.74 -7.56 11.92
C THR A 73 -15.86 -6.32 11.85
N HIS A 74 -14.57 -6.47 11.57
CA HIS A 74 -13.58 -5.40 11.76
C HIS A 74 -13.02 -4.80 10.46
N LEU A 75 -13.01 -5.56 9.37
CA LEU A 75 -12.60 -5.01 8.08
C LEU A 75 -13.76 -4.25 7.46
N ARG A 76 -13.49 -3.02 7.05
CA ARG A 76 -14.45 -2.12 6.44
C ARG A 76 -13.87 -1.54 5.16
N CYS A 77 -14.71 -1.34 4.17
CA CYS A 77 -14.40 -0.58 2.96
C CYS A 77 -15.25 0.68 2.88
N MET A 78 -14.87 1.59 2.03
CA MET A 78 -15.62 2.81 1.78
C MET A 78 -16.47 2.65 0.53
N ASN A 79 -17.76 2.96 0.63
CA ASN A 79 -18.67 2.93 -0.51
C ASN A 79 -18.60 4.24 -1.33
N GLY A 80 -19.27 4.30 -2.49
CA GLY A 80 -19.32 5.48 -3.35
C GLY A 80 -19.93 6.73 -2.70
N LYS A 81 -20.65 6.60 -1.57
CA LYS A 81 -21.16 7.72 -0.79
C LYS A 81 -20.16 8.23 0.26
N GLY A 82 -19.02 7.56 0.42
CA GLY A 82 -18.01 7.87 1.42
C GLY A 82 -18.35 7.36 2.83
N GLU A 83 -19.17 6.33 2.92
CA GLU A 83 -19.55 5.70 4.19
C GLU A 83 -18.76 4.41 4.38
N TRP A 84 -18.39 4.13 5.63
CA TRP A 84 -17.76 2.87 5.99
C TRP A 84 -18.77 1.73 6.06
N THR A 85 -18.63 0.75 5.19
CA THR A 85 -19.52 -0.42 5.09
C THR A 85 -18.77 -1.71 5.41
N ALA A 86 -19.49 -2.79 5.61
CA ALA A 86 -18.91 -4.12 5.65
C ALA A 86 -18.22 -4.42 4.30
N ILE A 87 -17.09 -5.12 4.36
CA ILE A 87 -16.32 -5.44 3.16
C ILE A 87 -16.99 -6.53 2.30
N LEU A 88 -17.81 -7.36 2.94
CA LEU A 88 -18.65 -8.35 2.29
C LEU A 88 -20.11 -8.09 2.67
N PRO A 89 -21.07 -8.37 1.77
CA PRO A 89 -22.50 -8.25 2.09
C PRO A 89 -22.91 -9.25 3.17
N ASP A 90 -23.98 -8.94 3.88
CA ASP A 90 -24.55 -9.82 4.90
C ASP A 90 -24.94 -11.16 4.29
N GLY A 91 -24.46 -12.26 4.89
CA GLY A 91 -24.70 -13.62 4.44
C GLY A 91 -23.89 -14.07 3.21
N GLY A 92 -23.18 -13.17 2.51
CA GLY A 92 -22.31 -13.54 1.39
C GLY A 92 -20.99 -14.17 1.88
N ALA A 93 -20.59 -15.33 1.37
CA ALA A 93 -19.28 -15.91 1.62
C ALA A 93 -18.27 -15.33 0.60
N CYS A 94 -17.03 -15.07 1.04
CA CYS A 94 -15.96 -14.67 0.14
C CYS A 94 -15.62 -15.82 -0.81
N GLU A 95 -15.81 -15.63 -2.10
CA GLU A 95 -15.48 -16.65 -3.09
C GLU A 95 -14.07 -16.49 -3.61
N THR A 96 -13.72 -15.28 -4.02
CA THR A 96 -12.38 -14.97 -4.53
C THR A 96 -11.84 -13.67 -3.96
N VAL A 97 -10.49 -13.61 -3.88
CA VAL A 97 -9.74 -12.40 -3.52
C VAL A 97 -8.74 -12.13 -4.64
N THR A 98 -8.99 -11.06 -5.39
CA THR A 98 -8.03 -10.58 -6.39
C THR A 98 -6.88 -9.90 -5.66
N HIS A 99 -5.67 -10.40 -5.84
CA HIS A 99 -4.50 -9.89 -5.13
C HIS A 99 -3.23 -10.03 -5.97
N ALA A 100 -2.26 -9.18 -5.65
CA ALA A 100 -0.90 -9.25 -6.20
C ALA A 100 0.12 -9.34 -5.06
N ILE A 101 1.23 -10.03 -5.32
CA ILE A 101 2.37 -10.04 -4.40
C ILE A 101 3.07 -8.68 -4.52
N VAL A 102 3.32 -8.04 -3.38
CA VAL A 102 4.11 -6.81 -3.30
C VAL A 102 5.50 -7.16 -2.76
N PRO A 103 6.58 -6.96 -3.53
CA PRO A 103 7.93 -7.16 -3.02
C PRO A 103 8.13 -6.37 -1.72
N CYS A 104 8.66 -7.02 -0.71
CA CYS A 104 8.80 -6.47 0.64
C CYS A 104 10.14 -6.90 1.22
N GLY A 105 11.23 -6.46 0.59
CA GLY A 105 12.59 -6.89 0.91
C GLY A 105 13.52 -5.76 1.36
N ALA A 106 13.09 -4.51 1.30
CA ALA A 106 13.93 -3.36 1.60
C ALA A 106 14.38 -3.35 3.07
N THR A 107 15.69 -3.34 3.28
CA THR A 107 16.34 -3.24 4.60
C THR A 107 17.05 -1.91 4.82
N SER A 108 17.13 -1.07 3.78
CA SER A 108 17.73 0.26 3.80
C SER A 108 16.85 1.27 3.08
N MET A 109 17.20 2.55 3.17
CA MET A 109 16.55 3.65 2.47
C MET A 109 17.23 3.97 1.12
N SER A 110 18.19 3.16 0.69
CA SER A 110 19.03 3.45 -0.50
C SER A 110 18.24 3.54 -1.81
N ILE A 111 17.04 2.99 -1.85
CA ILE A 111 16.13 3.16 -3.01
C ILE A 111 15.84 4.65 -3.31
N PHE A 112 15.89 5.50 -2.28
CA PHE A 112 15.63 6.94 -2.42
C PHE A 112 16.86 7.75 -2.80
N ASP A 113 18.07 7.18 -2.71
CA ASP A 113 19.31 7.92 -3.02
C ASP A 113 19.28 8.47 -4.45
N ARG A 114 18.68 7.71 -5.38
CA ARG A 114 18.53 8.13 -6.78
C ARG A 114 17.60 9.34 -6.98
N LEU A 115 16.69 9.60 -6.05
CA LEU A 115 15.83 10.79 -6.10
C LEU A 115 16.61 12.06 -5.72
N TYR A 116 17.73 11.90 -5.02
CA TYR A 116 18.67 12.98 -4.70
C TYR A 116 19.74 13.15 -5.78
N ASP A 117 20.13 12.04 -6.45
CA ASP A 117 21.17 12.04 -7.46
C ASP A 117 20.59 12.44 -8.82
N ALA A 118 20.84 13.68 -9.20
CA ALA A 118 20.86 14.21 -10.57
C ALA A 118 19.86 13.62 -11.58
N ALA A 119 18.58 13.49 -11.19
CA ALA A 119 17.53 13.49 -12.22
C ALA A 119 17.61 14.82 -12.98
N LYS A 120 17.46 14.79 -14.29
CA LYS A 120 17.38 16.02 -15.09
C LYS A 120 15.96 16.14 -15.61
N PRO A 121 15.19 17.13 -15.14
CA PRO A 121 15.52 18.13 -14.11
C PRO A 121 15.56 17.53 -12.68
N PRO A 122 16.31 18.13 -11.73
CA PRO A 122 16.47 17.58 -10.38
C PRO A 122 15.14 17.61 -9.60
N ILE A 123 14.87 16.54 -8.83
CA ILE A 123 13.71 16.44 -7.95
C ILE A 123 13.95 17.21 -6.65
N VAL A 124 15.16 17.07 -6.10
CA VAL A 124 15.59 17.73 -4.88
C VAL A 124 16.65 18.77 -5.23
N ARG A 125 16.56 19.94 -4.62
CA ARG A 125 17.57 20.98 -4.79
C ARG A 125 18.91 20.51 -4.22
N GLU A 126 19.97 20.66 -5.01
CA GLU A 126 21.32 20.26 -4.67
C GLU A 126 21.72 20.72 -3.25
N ASP A 127 22.41 19.85 -2.52
CA ASP A 127 22.86 20.05 -1.14
C ASP A 127 21.77 20.41 -0.11
N THR A 128 20.51 20.16 -0.44
CA THR A 128 19.38 20.43 0.46
C THR A 128 18.41 19.24 0.51
N GLN A 129 17.34 19.39 1.29
CA GLN A 129 16.20 18.48 1.30
C GLN A 129 14.97 19.10 0.59
N LEU A 130 15.12 20.30 0.01
CA LEU A 130 14.02 21.04 -0.58
C LEU A 130 13.64 20.46 -1.95
N LEU A 131 12.36 20.22 -2.14
CA LEU A 131 11.81 19.78 -3.42
C LEU A 131 11.84 20.94 -4.42
N MET A 132 12.17 20.62 -5.66
CA MET A 132 12.13 21.58 -6.76
C MET A 132 10.68 21.84 -7.13
N GLN A 133 10.30 23.10 -7.02
CA GLN A 133 8.94 23.55 -7.36
C GLN A 133 8.73 23.53 -8.88
N LYS A 134 7.49 23.31 -9.27
CA LYS A 134 7.01 23.40 -10.66
C LYS A 134 5.76 24.30 -10.66
N VAL A 135 5.40 24.82 -11.83
CA VAL A 135 4.10 25.47 -12.01
C VAL A 135 3.01 24.45 -11.79
N ASP A 136 1.99 24.82 -11.00
CA ASP A 136 0.90 23.93 -10.65
C ASP A 136 0.16 23.43 -11.91
N GLU A 137 0.04 22.14 -12.01
CA GLU A 137 -0.67 21.42 -13.05
C GLU A 137 -1.54 20.34 -12.36
N VAL A 138 -2.64 19.93 -12.97
CA VAL A 138 -3.50 18.89 -12.42
C VAL A 138 -3.49 17.68 -13.33
N LYS A 139 -3.09 16.53 -12.77
CA LYS A 139 -3.13 15.23 -13.44
C LYS A 139 -3.82 14.21 -12.52
N ASP A 140 -4.82 13.48 -13.03
CA ASP A 140 -5.56 12.44 -12.28
C ASP A 140 -6.21 12.95 -10.97
N GLY A 141 -6.55 14.24 -10.90
CA GLY A 141 -7.08 14.88 -9.70
C GLY A 141 -6.04 15.28 -8.66
N PHE A 142 -4.74 15.11 -8.95
CA PHE A 142 -3.63 15.56 -8.11
C PHE A 142 -2.98 16.81 -8.68
N THR A 143 -2.60 17.72 -7.80
CA THR A 143 -1.82 18.90 -8.18
C THR A 143 -0.34 18.54 -8.27
N ILE A 144 0.27 18.75 -9.43
CA ILE A 144 1.72 18.66 -9.66
C ILE A 144 2.34 20.00 -9.29
N ALA A 145 2.64 20.20 -7.99
CA ALA A 145 3.23 21.45 -7.50
C ALA A 145 4.77 21.38 -7.44
N ASP A 146 5.36 20.22 -7.64
CA ASP A 146 6.80 19.99 -7.57
C ASP A 146 7.24 18.81 -8.44
N ARG A 147 8.55 18.69 -8.64
CA ARG A 147 9.16 17.64 -9.47
C ARG A 147 9.00 16.23 -8.89
N LEU A 148 8.81 16.08 -7.58
CA LEU A 148 8.53 14.77 -6.99
C LEU A 148 7.16 14.25 -7.43
N ARG A 149 6.14 15.10 -7.40
CA ARG A 149 4.78 14.73 -7.85
C ARG A 149 4.73 14.47 -9.34
N GLU A 150 5.43 15.29 -10.13
CA GLU A 150 5.62 15.01 -11.54
C GLU A 150 6.20 13.62 -11.77
N PHE A 151 7.32 13.29 -11.11
CA PHE A 151 7.93 11.97 -11.18
C PHE A 151 6.96 10.84 -10.80
N LEU A 152 6.20 10.99 -9.72
CA LEU A 152 5.28 9.95 -9.24
C LEU A 152 4.03 9.78 -10.12
N LEU A 153 3.62 10.82 -10.84
CA LEU A 153 2.41 10.82 -11.66
C LEU A 153 2.67 10.58 -13.15
N THR A 154 3.85 10.95 -13.67
CA THR A 154 4.22 10.71 -15.08
C THR A 154 4.69 9.29 -15.34
N ASP A 155 5.08 8.57 -14.31
CA ASP A 155 5.65 7.27 -14.46
C ASP A 155 4.58 6.17 -14.41
N ASP A 156 3.88 6.07 -15.52
CA ASP A 156 2.82 5.09 -15.70
C ASP A 156 3.41 3.75 -16.14
N ASN A 157 3.84 2.95 -15.16
CA ASN A 157 4.06 1.52 -15.32
C ASN A 157 2.84 0.71 -14.78
N SER A 158 1.72 1.35 -14.54
CA SER A 158 0.44 0.66 -14.42
C SER A 158 0.10 0.18 -15.83
N GLY A 159 0.16 -1.13 -16.04
CA GLY A 159 -0.19 -1.76 -17.34
C GLY A 159 -1.68 -1.66 -17.70
N ASP A 160 -2.37 -0.65 -17.23
CA ASP A 160 -3.67 -0.24 -17.67
C ASP A 160 -3.49 0.77 -18.81
N ASP A 161 -3.79 0.34 -20.03
CA ASP A 161 -3.91 1.13 -21.28
C ASP A 161 -4.98 2.24 -21.20
N TYR A 162 -5.32 2.72 -20.01
CA TYR A 162 -6.31 3.75 -19.82
C TYR A 162 -5.62 5.11 -19.61
N ASP A 163 -5.25 5.75 -20.71
CA ASP A 163 -5.04 7.19 -20.78
C ASP A 163 -6.36 7.88 -21.14
N PRO A 164 -7.09 8.45 -20.18
CA PRO A 164 -8.38 9.09 -20.47
C PRO A 164 -8.25 10.41 -21.25
N TYR A 165 -7.06 10.93 -21.47
CA TYR A 165 -6.86 12.27 -22.03
C TYR A 165 -5.93 12.36 -23.24
N GLY A 166 -5.35 11.21 -23.71
CA GLY A 166 -4.59 11.16 -24.97
C GLY A 166 -3.64 12.35 -25.13
N ILE A 167 -2.85 12.66 -24.10
CA ILE A 167 -1.85 13.72 -24.21
C ILE A 167 -0.73 13.12 -25.05
N ASP A 168 -0.66 13.56 -26.29
CA ASP A 168 0.43 13.24 -27.19
C ASP A 168 1.77 13.58 -26.51
N ASP A 169 2.63 12.57 -26.41
CA ASP A 169 4.00 12.64 -25.85
C ASP A 169 4.95 13.53 -26.71
N ASP A 170 4.41 14.50 -27.45
CA ASP A 170 5.17 15.34 -28.39
C ASP A 170 5.84 16.57 -27.76
N ASP A 171 5.71 16.76 -26.44
CA ASP A 171 6.50 17.78 -25.78
C ASP A 171 7.90 17.23 -25.44
N ASP A 172 8.91 17.76 -26.14
CA ASP A 172 10.36 17.64 -25.90
C ASP A 172 10.79 18.09 -24.46
N ASP A 173 9.93 17.93 -23.46
CA ASP A 173 10.23 18.28 -22.07
C ASP A 173 11.12 17.17 -21.46
N GLU A 174 12.35 17.54 -21.22
CA GLU A 174 13.54 16.76 -20.84
C GLU A 174 13.39 15.88 -19.56
N SER A 175 12.20 15.64 -19.05
CA SER A 175 11.99 14.87 -17.82
C SER A 175 11.98 13.36 -18.04
N ASN A 176 13.14 12.78 -18.35
CA ASN A 176 13.28 11.33 -18.49
C ASN A 176 13.38 10.64 -17.12
N TYR A 177 12.31 10.75 -16.30
CA TYR A 177 12.23 10.05 -15.02
C TYR A 177 11.96 8.55 -15.15
N LYS A 178 11.58 8.05 -16.35
CA LYS A 178 11.24 6.63 -16.58
C LYS A 178 12.37 5.68 -16.22
N SER A 179 13.62 6.11 -16.37
CA SER A 179 14.81 5.31 -16.07
C SER A 179 15.35 5.48 -14.64
N LEU A 180 14.77 6.39 -13.85
CA LEU A 180 15.31 6.75 -12.53
C LEU A 180 15.25 5.58 -11.54
N LEU A 181 14.17 4.83 -11.55
CA LEU A 181 13.98 3.62 -10.76
C LEU A 181 13.62 2.44 -11.66
N THR A 182 14.14 1.28 -11.33
CA THR A 182 13.77 0.04 -12.01
C THR A 182 12.30 -0.35 -11.66
N PRO A 183 11.62 -1.14 -12.50
CA PRO A 183 10.28 -1.65 -12.18
C PRO A 183 10.22 -2.41 -10.84
N GLY A 184 11.30 -3.14 -10.50
CA GLY A 184 11.42 -3.83 -9.21
C GLY A 184 11.48 -2.87 -8.02
N GLU A 185 12.23 -1.78 -8.13
CA GLU A 185 12.32 -0.73 -7.09
C GLU A 185 10.98 -0.01 -6.92
N ARG A 186 10.27 0.26 -8.01
CA ARG A 186 8.94 0.90 -7.97
C ARG A 186 7.88 0.00 -7.34
N SER A 187 7.97 -1.29 -7.58
CA SER A 187 7.05 -2.28 -7.01
C SER A 187 7.32 -2.57 -5.53
N GLU A 188 8.49 -2.21 -4.99
CA GLU A 188 8.88 -2.46 -3.60
C GLU A 188 7.92 -1.76 -2.62
N PHE A 189 7.48 -2.46 -1.60
CA PHE A 189 6.49 -1.98 -0.63
C PHE A 189 6.90 -0.67 0.04
N LEU A 190 8.19 -0.50 0.35
CA LEU A 190 8.71 0.74 0.92
C LEU A 190 8.47 1.94 -0.02
N PHE A 191 8.71 1.75 -1.34
CA PHE A 191 8.48 2.81 -2.31
C PHE A 191 6.99 3.11 -2.51
N ARG A 192 6.13 2.09 -2.52
CA ARG A 192 4.68 2.28 -2.60
C ARG A 192 4.15 3.07 -1.39
N VAL A 193 4.61 2.74 -0.18
CA VAL A 193 4.26 3.50 1.04
C VAL A 193 4.69 4.95 0.91
N PHE A 194 5.90 5.20 0.42
CA PHE A 194 6.39 6.55 0.15
C PHE A 194 5.51 7.29 -0.87
N THR A 195 5.18 6.66 -1.98
CA THR A 195 4.31 7.24 -3.04
C THR A 195 2.96 7.67 -2.48
N HIS A 196 2.31 6.82 -1.68
CA HIS A 196 1.05 7.17 -1.04
C HIS A 196 1.16 8.38 -0.11
N MET A 197 2.27 8.49 0.64
CA MET A 197 2.49 9.64 1.53
C MET A 197 2.80 10.92 0.77
N ALA A 198 3.57 10.83 -0.32
CA ALA A 198 3.93 11.99 -1.13
C ALA A 198 2.74 12.53 -1.95
N LEU A 199 1.91 11.66 -2.52
CA LEU A 199 0.71 12.07 -3.25
C LEU A 199 -0.42 12.52 -2.30
N GLY A 200 -0.61 11.81 -1.19
CA GLY A 200 -1.65 12.09 -0.21
C GLY A 200 -3.08 11.91 -0.75
N GLY A 201 -4.07 12.37 -0.01
CA GLY A 201 -5.47 12.42 -0.42
C GLY A 201 -5.84 13.71 -1.14
N ALA A 202 -7.13 13.90 -1.45
CA ALA A 202 -7.64 15.02 -2.23
C ALA A 202 -7.42 16.41 -1.57
N MET A 203 -7.30 16.45 -0.23
CA MET A 203 -7.03 17.68 0.54
C MET A 203 -5.61 17.66 1.14
N CYS A 204 -4.67 17.00 0.47
CA CYS A 204 -3.28 16.89 0.91
C CYS A 204 -2.64 18.28 1.04
N GLN A 205 -2.03 18.53 2.20
CA GLN A 205 -1.14 19.67 2.38
C GLN A 205 0.29 19.18 2.18
N TYR A 206 0.89 19.56 1.07
CA TYR A 206 2.20 19.10 0.66
C TYR A 206 3.33 19.60 1.56
N GLU A 207 4.40 18.82 1.62
CA GLU A 207 5.64 19.19 2.27
C GLU A 207 6.63 19.75 1.22
N GLU A 208 7.42 20.71 1.63
CA GLU A 208 8.49 21.25 0.78
C GLU A 208 9.80 20.44 0.84
N ARG A 209 9.84 19.46 1.75
CA ARG A 209 11.08 18.72 2.05
C ARG A 209 10.89 17.22 1.83
N MET A 210 11.86 16.63 1.12
CA MET A 210 11.92 15.22 0.80
C MET A 210 12.05 14.32 2.04
N ASP A 211 12.87 14.73 3.02
CA ASP A 211 13.14 13.96 4.24
C ASP A 211 11.87 13.72 5.06
N VAL A 212 10.91 14.62 5.04
CA VAL A 212 9.63 14.45 5.75
C VAL A 212 8.87 13.22 5.22
N TYR A 213 8.85 13.04 3.91
CA TYR A 213 8.20 11.88 3.28
C TYR A 213 8.98 10.59 3.47
N THR A 214 10.30 10.63 3.28
CA THR A 214 11.14 9.43 3.43
C THR A 214 11.19 8.94 4.88
N ASP A 215 11.24 9.85 5.87
CA ASP A 215 11.19 9.48 7.28
C ASP A 215 9.83 8.89 7.66
N ALA A 216 8.74 9.47 7.18
CA ALA A 216 7.41 8.93 7.42
C ALA A 216 7.23 7.54 6.77
N ALA A 217 7.68 7.37 5.53
CA ALA A 217 7.65 6.07 4.85
C ALA A 217 8.47 5.02 5.61
N LYS A 218 9.67 5.38 6.08
CA LYS A 218 10.52 4.53 6.92
C LYS A 218 9.82 4.13 8.22
N MET A 219 9.17 5.08 8.89
CA MET A 219 8.45 4.81 10.14
C MET A 219 7.25 3.89 9.92
N ALA A 220 6.45 4.13 8.88
CA ALA A 220 5.32 3.28 8.52
C ALA A 220 5.78 1.87 8.14
N TYR A 221 6.76 1.77 7.24
CA TYR A 221 7.32 0.51 6.81
C TYR A 221 7.81 -0.33 7.98
N LYS A 222 8.60 0.23 8.89
CA LYS A 222 9.07 -0.44 10.10
C LYS A 222 7.95 -0.87 11.06
N SER A 223 6.80 -0.22 11.00
CA SER A 223 5.63 -0.58 11.82
C SER A 223 4.80 -1.70 11.20
N LEU A 224 4.88 -1.86 9.88
CA LEU A 224 4.11 -2.85 9.12
C LEU A 224 4.88 -4.15 8.92
N VAL A 225 6.19 -4.09 8.65
CA VAL A 225 7.00 -5.26 8.35
C VAL A 225 7.85 -5.69 9.54
N VAL A 226 8.18 -6.97 9.56
CA VAL A 226 9.06 -7.57 10.58
C VAL A 226 10.38 -7.95 9.94
N ALA A 227 11.46 -7.39 10.48
CA ALA A 227 12.81 -7.76 10.11
C ALA A 227 13.33 -8.91 10.98
N ARG A 228 14.22 -9.72 10.43
CA ARG A 228 14.96 -10.78 11.13
C ARG A 228 16.45 -10.62 10.91
N ARG A 229 17.23 -11.11 11.84
CA ARG A 229 18.64 -11.35 11.59
C ARG A 229 18.79 -12.56 10.66
N ASP A 230 19.57 -12.41 9.64
CA ASP A 230 19.90 -13.48 8.69
C ASP A 230 21.41 -13.71 8.73
N ARG A 231 21.82 -14.97 8.90
CA ARG A 231 23.24 -15.31 8.80
C ARG A 231 23.59 -15.46 7.34
N VAL A 232 24.31 -14.50 6.82
CA VAL A 232 24.86 -14.60 5.47
C VAL A 232 25.99 -15.64 5.47
N ALA A 233 26.05 -16.46 4.43
CA ALA A 233 27.16 -17.38 4.22
C ALA A 233 28.49 -16.60 4.20
N GLY A 234 29.34 -16.77 5.22
CA GLY A 234 30.54 -15.99 5.43
C GLY A 234 30.63 -15.31 6.80
N GLY A 235 29.63 -15.48 7.68
CA GLY A 235 29.69 -15.12 9.10
C GLY A 235 29.32 -13.69 9.45
N SER A 236 28.90 -12.85 8.50
CA SER A 236 28.36 -11.52 8.81
C SER A 236 26.84 -11.61 9.13
N ASP A 237 26.42 -10.92 10.19
CA ASP A 237 25.02 -10.76 10.53
C ASP A 237 24.37 -9.82 9.50
N GLY A 238 23.46 -10.35 8.69
CA GLY A 238 22.59 -9.59 7.81
C GLY A 238 21.22 -9.32 8.43
N VAL A 239 20.46 -8.42 7.82
CA VAL A 239 19.04 -8.19 8.15
C VAL A 239 18.22 -8.53 6.91
N ALA A 240 17.17 -9.33 7.10
CA ALA A 240 16.20 -9.65 6.06
C ALA A 240 14.79 -9.38 6.55
N VAL A 241 13.87 -9.06 5.64
CA VAL A 241 12.44 -8.95 5.96
C VAL A 241 11.84 -10.35 6.03
N ALA A 242 11.08 -10.61 7.08
CA ALA A 242 10.41 -11.90 7.31
C ALA A 242 8.93 -11.88 6.89
N SER A 243 8.36 -10.70 6.69
CA SER A 243 6.97 -10.50 6.30
C SER A 243 6.75 -10.77 4.81
N ASP A 244 5.53 -11.17 4.47
CA ASP A 244 5.02 -11.22 3.10
C ASP A 244 3.95 -10.13 2.95
N CYS A 245 3.97 -9.42 1.83
CA CYS A 245 3.02 -8.33 1.56
C CYS A 245 2.19 -8.65 0.31
N TYR A 246 0.90 -8.40 0.41
CA TYR A 246 -0.07 -8.55 -0.69
C TYR A 246 -0.88 -7.29 -0.83
N GLU A 247 -1.15 -6.89 -2.06
CA GLU A 247 -2.13 -5.86 -2.39
C GLU A 247 -3.41 -6.55 -2.83
N VAL A 248 -4.51 -6.25 -2.17
CA VAL A 248 -5.85 -6.74 -2.52
C VAL A 248 -6.55 -5.66 -3.33
N THR A 249 -6.97 -6.00 -4.54
CA THR A 249 -7.60 -5.06 -5.47
C THR A 249 -9.08 -5.33 -5.68
N GLY A 250 -9.56 -6.52 -5.29
CA GLY A 250 -10.97 -6.87 -5.43
C GLY A 250 -11.37 -8.09 -4.60
N LEU A 251 -12.66 -8.19 -4.35
CA LEU A 251 -13.31 -9.29 -3.67
C LEU A 251 -14.56 -9.68 -4.45
N SER A 252 -14.89 -10.97 -4.52
CA SER A 252 -16.21 -11.43 -4.98
C SER A 252 -16.90 -12.21 -3.87
N ALA A 253 -18.19 -12.00 -3.72
CA ALA A 253 -19.03 -12.79 -2.84
C ALA A 253 -19.71 -13.91 -3.64
N ARG A 254 -19.99 -15.03 -2.99
CA ARG A 254 -20.68 -16.16 -3.60
C ARG A 254 -22.11 -15.74 -3.97
N GLY A 255 -22.46 -15.93 -5.25
CA GLY A 255 -23.76 -15.52 -5.78
C GLY A 255 -23.83 -14.08 -6.29
N ASP A 256 -22.70 -13.42 -6.41
CA ASP A 256 -22.61 -12.10 -7.04
C ASP A 256 -22.56 -12.29 -8.56
N ASP A 257 -23.58 -11.78 -9.27
CA ASP A 257 -23.77 -11.98 -10.73
C ASP A 257 -22.75 -11.21 -11.61
N GLY A 258 -21.54 -10.97 -11.10
CA GLY A 258 -20.40 -10.46 -11.86
C GLY A 258 -19.96 -9.04 -11.50
N ASP A 259 -20.62 -8.37 -10.58
CA ASP A 259 -20.31 -6.98 -10.20
C ASP A 259 -19.52 -6.88 -8.89
N GLY A 260 -18.70 -7.86 -8.58
CA GLY A 260 -17.84 -8.02 -7.39
C GLY A 260 -18.03 -6.98 -6.28
N CYS A 261 -17.77 -7.31 -5.02
CA CYS A 261 -17.85 -6.33 -3.94
C CYS A 261 -16.86 -5.19 -4.20
N ALA A 262 -17.37 -3.99 -4.48
CA ALA A 262 -16.53 -2.81 -4.72
C ALA A 262 -15.68 -2.51 -3.48
N LEU A 263 -14.40 -2.87 -3.53
CA LEU A 263 -13.46 -2.64 -2.42
C LEU A 263 -13.19 -1.14 -2.22
N PHE A 264 -13.35 -0.34 -3.26
CA PHE A 264 -13.07 1.10 -3.26
C PHE A 264 -14.23 1.90 -3.87
N PRO A 265 -14.42 3.16 -3.49
CA PRO A 265 -15.52 4.01 -3.98
C PRO A 265 -15.41 4.37 -5.46
N GLY A 266 -14.26 4.23 -6.05
CA GLY A 266 -13.94 4.53 -7.45
C GLY A 266 -12.50 4.16 -7.76
N ARG A 267 -12.03 4.40 -8.98
CA ARG A 267 -10.64 4.16 -9.38
C ARG A 267 -9.76 5.33 -8.93
N SER A 268 -8.63 5.04 -8.29
CA SER A 268 -7.60 6.01 -7.94
C SER A 268 -6.29 5.28 -7.63
N ARG A 269 -5.15 5.87 -7.98
CA ARG A 269 -3.81 5.42 -7.59
C ARG A 269 -3.59 5.41 -6.07
N GLN A 270 -4.41 6.17 -5.33
CA GLN A 270 -4.34 6.25 -3.88
C GLN A 270 -5.24 5.26 -3.16
N ASN A 271 -5.96 4.43 -3.91
CA ASN A 271 -6.64 3.29 -3.32
C ASN A 271 -5.64 2.17 -3.03
N PHE A 272 -5.65 1.66 -1.82
CA PHE A 272 -4.87 0.49 -1.49
C PHE A 272 -5.48 -0.34 -0.36
N CYS A 273 -5.27 -1.63 -0.43
CA CYS A 273 -5.55 -2.56 0.65
C CYS A 273 -4.36 -3.52 0.77
N TYR A 274 -3.41 -3.17 1.62
CA TYR A 274 -2.24 -4.00 1.87
C TYR A 274 -2.49 -4.98 3.00
N VAL A 275 -2.19 -6.25 2.74
CA VAL A 275 -2.22 -7.32 3.73
C VAL A 275 -0.78 -7.78 3.97
N VAL A 276 -0.26 -7.44 5.16
CA VAL A 276 1.11 -7.78 5.57
C VAL A 276 1.06 -8.93 6.56
N VAL A 277 1.65 -10.06 6.20
CA VAL A 277 1.66 -11.28 7.00
C VAL A 277 3.00 -11.44 7.69
N ASP A 278 3.00 -11.60 9.01
CA ASP A 278 4.14 -12.07 9.81
C ASP A 278 3.96 -13.57 10.10
N PRO A 279 4.61 -14.47 9.35
CA PRO A 279 4.41 -15.91 9.52
C PRO A 279 5.01 -16.44 10.83
N ARG A 280 5.92 -15.71 11.45
CA ARG A 280 6.58 -16.16 12.69
C ARG A 280 5.72 -15.93 13.92
N LYS A 281 5.11 -14.75 14.00
CA LYS A 281 4.19 -14.39 15.10
C LYS A 281 2.76 -14.81 14.83
N ARG A 282 2.50 -15.29 13.60
CA ARG A 282 1.15 -15.55 13.10
C ARG A 282 0.25 -14.33 13.24
N HIS A 283 0.78 -13.18 12.84
CA HIS A 283 0.03 -11.94 12.79
C HIS A 283 -0.19 -11.52 11.35
N VAL A 284 -1.34 -10.94 11.08
CA VAL A 284 -1.64 -10.29 9.81
C VAL A 284 -2.13 -8.86 10.09
N THR A 285 -1.60 -7.91 9.33
CA THR A 285 -1.99 -6.51 9.40
C THR A 285 -2.62 -6.13 8.07
N VAL A 286 -3.81 -5.57 8.12
CA VAL A 286 -4.51 -5.01 6.95
C VAL A 286 -4.47 -3.51 7.08
N TRP A 287 -3.88 -2.83 6.08
CA TRP A 287 -3.87 -1.38 5.97
C TRP A 287 -4.61 -0.98 4.70
N TYR A 288 -5.77 -0.41 4.89
CA TYR A 288 -6.70 0.01 3.85
C TYR A 288 -6.75 1.54 3.77
N HIS A 289 -6.81 2.08 2.57
CA HIS A 289 -7.10 3.48 2.28
C HIS A 289 -7.96 3.58 1.02
N ALA A 290 -8.97 4.44 1.06
CA ALA A 290 -9.78 4.78 -0.10
C ALA A 290 -9.63 6.27 -0.42
N TYR A 291 -9.20 6.58 -1.63
CA TYR A 291 -9.22 7.94 -2.13
C TYR A 291 -10.65 8.42 -2.32
N ARG A 292 -10.93 9.62 -1.88
CA ARG A 292 -12.21 10.27 -2.07
C ARG A 292 -11.99 11.65 -2.66
N SER A 293 -12.49 11.86 -3.88
CA SER A 293 -12.59 13.20 -4.44
C SER A 293 -13.66 13.99 -3.67
N TYR A 294 -13.44 15.27 -3.45
CA TYR A 294 -14.40 16.19 -2.85
C TYR A 294 -15.21 16.97 -3.90
N TRP A 295 -14.96 16.70 -5.18
CA TRP A 295 -15.60 17.35 -6.33
C TRP A 295 -16.45 16.36 -7.13
#